data_0c30275e489c35db6df4bdb284649847
#
_entry.id   0c30275e489c35db6df4bdb284649847
#
_cell.length_a   1.000
_cell.length_b   1.000
_cell.length_c   1.000
_cell.angle_alpha   90.00
_cell.angle_beta   90.00
_cell.angle_gamma   90.00
#
_symmetry.space_group_name_H-M   'P 1'
#
loop_
_entity.id
_entity.type
_entity.pdbx_description
1 polymer ?
#
loop_
_entity_poly.entity_id
_entity_poly.type
_entity_poly.pdbx_seq_one_letter_code
_entity_poly.pdbx_strand_id
1 'polypeptide(L)'
;MQDIMTLATPLEKLHGLRNQDDEDFLDGSQSVYAPRICSVQPGHTEEEILQLHRKHVGHFVRISENEVSVSHPDAVKQILQANIAKGTFYSMFSLPDYHYINQMSELDPTRHIQKTRNLSAGFSLSNIAKTEPYIDTVLQLFQTRLNELSDSATPVEFQNWFSFFAFDVLGEVTFSKSFGFVQSGTDIRNAIANTGSLVYYISIIGNYVWFHYLTLGNPIFSRLGLQPNSHIFDTCLLAIDSRKKNPEVRHDMMQRWLDVRATHPERITEQDIFGAAVANIGAGAETISATAQAVVYYLLQCPEYLKRAQDEIDAAQARGELSPLVQYSEAVKLPFLQACLKEAYRFHPAVAHNLPRVVPKGGMTIAGRYFPEGVLVSVNPWIIHRNPDIFGPDCDTYNPSRWLQGETKKMDAFLIHWGTGYNQCPGRNLAQFELSKVLTTLLRDYEIEQVNPKNEWKFETRFLAVPYGWPCKIRRRQRG
;
A
#
# COMPACT_ATOMS: atom_id res chain seq x y z
N MET A 1 12.03 26.49 16.93
CA MET A 1 12.92 25.75 17.85
C MET A 1 12.29 25.45 19.21
N GLN A 2 11.27 26.17 19.66
CA GLN A 2 10.57 25.91 20.93
C GLN A 2 9.54 24.75 20.85
N ASP A 3 8.99 24.49 19.66
CA ASP A 3 7.95 23.43 19.51
C ASP A 3 8.51 21.99 19.33
N ILE A 4 9.83 21.85 19.11
CA ILE A 4 10.46 20.53 18.93
C ILE A 4 10.84 19.90 20.28
N MET A 5 11.03 20.68 21.31
CA MET A 5 11.40 20.18 22.65
C MET A 5 10.25 19.59 23.44
N THR A 6 8.99 19.81 23.02
CA THR A 6 7.82 19.30 23.74
C THR A 6 7.47 17.84 23.40
N LEU A 7 8.16 17.22 22.43
CA LEU A 7 7.93 15.82 22.01
C LEU A 7 8.91 14.80 22.64
N ALA A 8 9.93 15.27 23.35
CA ALA A 8 10.78 14.39 24.12
C ALA A 8 10.17 14.19 25.52
N THR A 9 9.31 13.19 25.65
CA THR A 9 8.87 12.72 26.99
C THR A 9 10.09 12.12 27.68
N PRO A 10 10.56 12.65 28.80
CA PRO A 10 11.70 12.08 29.53
C PRO A 10 11.37 10.65 29.99
N LEU A 11 12.37 9.79 29.93
CA LEU A 11 12.34 8.42 30.46
C LEU A 11 11.79 8.33 31.90
N GLU A 12 11.85 9.42 32.66
CA GLU A 12 11.30 9.53 34.04
C GLU A 12 9.77 9.43 34.10
N LYS A 13 9.01 9.78 33.06
CA LYS A 13 7.55 9.55 33.01
C LYS A 13 7.18 8.09 32.76
N LEU A 14 8.09 7.27 32.21
CA LEU A 14 7.86 5.84 32.00
C LEU A 14 8.00 5.03 33.30
N HIS A 15 8.71 5.54 34.31
CA HIS A 15 8.77 4.92 35.64
C HIS A 15 7.64 5.33 36.60
N GLY A 16 6.92 6.40 36.30
CA GLY A 16 5.82 6.90 37.15
C GLY A 16 4.45 6.29 36.88
N LEU A 17 4.31 5.45 35.84
CA LEU A 17 3.04 4.79 35.47
C LEU A 17 2.87 3.39 36.10
N ARG A 18 3.54 3.09 37.18
CA ARG A 18 3.22 1.96 38.07
C ARG A 18 2.24 2.38 39.13
N ASN A 19 1.01 2.71 38.77
CA ASN A 19 -0.11 2.81 39.68
C ASN A 19 -0.88 1.49 39.66
N GLN A 20 -1.61 1.24 40.75
CA GLN A 20 -2.41 0.03 41.01
C GLN A 20 -3.40 -0.31 39.88
N ASP A 21 -3.82 0.68 39.08
CA ASP A 21 -4.68 0.52 37.88
C ASP A 21 -3.95 -0.14 36.70
N ASP A 22 -2.61 -0.16 36.71
CA ASP A 22 -1.79 -0.87 35.70
C ASP A 22 -1.75 -2.38 35.93
N GLU A 23 -1.98 -2.87 37.16
CA GLU A 23 -2.04 -4.31 37.44
C GLU A 23 -3.30 -4.93 36.82
N ASP A 24 -4.44 -4.21 36.77
CA ASP A 24 -5.67 -4.65 36.12
C ASP A 24 -5.52 -4.62 34.59
N PHE A 25 -4.71 -3.71 34.03
CA PHE A 25 -4.34 -3.70 32.62
C PHE A 25 -3.38 -4.86 32.28
N LEU A 26 -2.63 -5.33 33.29
CA LEU A 26 -1.68 -6.42 33.22
C LEU A 26 -2.26 -7.76 33.69
N ASP A 27 -3.50 -7.77 34.26
CA ASP A 27 -4.11 -9.01 34.71
C ASP A 27 -4.28 -9.97 33.54
N GLY A 28 -3.41 -10.96 33.56
CA GLY A 28 -3.01 -11.84 32.48
C GLY A 28 -4.05 -12.87 32.05
N SER A 29 -5.36 -12.70 32.37
CA SER A 29 -6.35 -13.69 31.95
C SER A 29 -6.84 -13.50 30.51
N GLN A 30 -6.58 -12.33 29.88
CA GLN A 30 -7.09 -12.03 28.52
C GLN A 30 -6.11 -11.27 27.58
N SER A 31 -4.88 -10.96 28.00
CA SER A 31 -3.89 -10.37 27.09
C SER A 31 -2.56 -11.12 27.21
N VAL A 32 -2.04 -11.55 26.08
CA VAL A 32 -0.74 -12.20 25.99
C VAL A 32 0.30 -11.15 25.68
N TYR A 33 1.36 -11.12 26.49
CA TYR A 33 2.53 -10.34 26.20
C TYR A 33 3.44 -11.12 25.26
N ALA A 34 3.55 -10.65 24.03
CA ALA A 34 4.62 -11.09 23.13
C ALA A 34 5.74 -10.04 23.20
N PRO A 35 6.95 -10.39 23.63
CA PRO A 35 8.06 -9.44 23.56
C PRO A 35 8.20 -8.99 22.10
N ARG A 36 8.49 -7.71 21.89
CA ARG A 36 8.60 -7.00 20.61
C ARG A 36 9.07 -7.91 19.45
N ILE A 37 8.11 -8.62 18.85
CA ILE A 37 8.35 -9.55 17.74
C ILE A 37 8.76 -8.78 16.48
N CYS A 38 8.36 -7.52 16.41
CA CYS A 38 8.25 -6.77 15.15
C CYS A 38 9.46 -5.94 14.74
N SER A 39 10.51 -5.80 15.54
CA SER A 39 11.43 -4.69 15.29
C SER A 39 12.86 -5.05 14.91
N VAL A 40 13.29 -6.28 15.04
CA VAL A 40 14.72 -6.64 14.89
C VAL A 40 14.97 -7.67 13.80
N GLN A 41 13.99 -8.47 13.43
CA GLN A 41 14.14 -9.39 12.30
C GLN A 41 13.10 -9.09 11.23
N PRO A 42 13.50 -8.73 10.01
CA PRO A 42 12.60 -8.75 8.87
C PRO A 42 12.12 -10.19 8.66
N GLY A 43 10.82 -10.39 8.63
CA GLY A 43 10.25 -11.73 8.57
C GLY A 43 8.74 -11.65 8.33
N HIS A 44 8.01 -12.55 8.94
CA HIS A 44 6.57 -12.71 8.81
C HIS A 44 5.85 -12.25 10.07
N THR A 45 6.02 -10.98 10.45
CA THR A 45 5.40 -10.41 11.66
C THR A 45 3.88 -10.46 11.64
N GLU A 46 3.27 -10.32 10.46
CA GLU A 46 1.81 -10.45 10.26
C GLU A 46 1.32 -11.85 10.60
N GLU A 47 2.08 -12.87 10.21
CA GLU A 47 1.75 -14.28 10.50
C GLU A 47 1.95 -14.59 11.99
N GLU A 48 3.05 -14.14 12.58
CA GLU A 48 3.32 -14.29 14.00
C GLU A 48 2.19 -13.68 14.86
N ILE A 49 1.77 -12.44 14.53
CA ILE A 49 0.67 -11.79 15.24
C ILE A 49 -0.66 -12.53 14.99
N LEU A 50 -0.90 -13.02 13.77
CA LEU A 50 -2.08 -13.84 13.46
C LEU A 50 -2.11 -15.12 14.30
N GLN A 51 -0.97 -15.82 14.43
CA GLN A 51 -0.85 -17.03 15.25
C GLN A 51 -1.09 -16.73 16.74
N LEU A 52 -0.61 -15.58 17.24
CA LEU A 52 -0.89 -15.15 18.60
C LEU A 52 -2.39 -14.92 18.82
N HIS A 53 -3.07 -14.25 17.91
CA HIS A 53 -4.53 -14.05 17.99
C HIS A 53 -5.31 -15.37 17.92
N ARG A 54 -4.81 -16.38 17.21
CA ARG A 54 -5.43 -17.71 17.11
C ARG A 54 -5.17 -18.59 18.34
N LYS A 55 -3.97 -18.48 18.88
CA LYS A 55 -3.56 -19.27 20.06
C LYS A 55 -4.26 -18.81 21.33
N HIS A 56 -4.53 -17.55 21.45
CA HIS A 56 -5.07 -16.95 22.66
C HIS A 56 -6.54 -16.60 22.50
N VAL A 57 -7.34 -17.10 23.44
CA VAL A 57 -8.77 -16.80 23.51
C VAL A 57 -8.94 -15.31 23.82
N GLY A 58 -9.41 -14.54 22.84
CA GLY A 58 -9.64 -13.11 22.97
C GLY A 58 -9.07 -12.32 21.78
N HIS A 59 -9.53 -11.09 21.67
CA HIS A 59 -9.24 -10.24 20.51
C HIS A 59 -8.08 -9.27 20.74
N PHE A 60 -7.38 -9.36 21.87
CA PHE A 60 -6.38 -8.39 22.28
C PHE A 60 -5.04 -9.05 22.53
N VAL A 61 -4.03 -8.71 21.72
CA VAL A 61 -2.66 -9.22 21.84
C VAL A 61 -1.71 -8.04 22.04
N ARG A 62 -1.02 -8.00 23.16
CA ARG A 62 0.00 -6.99 23.43
C ARG A 62 1.28 -7.36 22.67
N ILE A 63 1.65 -6.58 21.67
CA ILE A 63 2.77 -6.84 20.76
C ILE A 63 4.04 -6.03 21.09
N SER A 64 3.89 -5.00 21.93
CA SER A 64 5.01 -4.24 22.48
C SER A 64 4.66 -3.67 23.86
N GLU A 65 5.59 -2.99 24.51
CA GLU A 65 5.36 -2.35 25.81
C GLU A 65 4.16 -1.40 25.83
N ASN A 66 3.88 -0.74 24.71
CA ASN A 66 2.81 0.25 24.60
C ASN A 66 1.87 0.03 23.41
N GLU A 67 1.86 -1.16 22.79
CA GLU A 67 0.98 -1.44 21.65
C GLU A 67 0.19 -2.72 21.84
N VAL A 68 -1.13 -2.62 21.58
CA VAL A 68 -2.06 -3.75 21.57
C VAL A 68 -2.65 -3.92 20.18
N SER A 69 -2.45 -5.08 19.57
CA SER A 69 -3.11 -5.51 18.34
C SER A 69 -4.52 -6.01 18.66
N VAL A 70 -5.51 -5.56 17.89
CA VAL A 70 -6.92 -5.88 18.10
C VAL A 70 -7.50 -6.56 16.87
N SER A 71 -8.02 -7.80 17.06
CA SER A 71 -8.67 -8.60 15.97
C SER A 71 -10.19 -8.54 16.00
N HIS A 72 -10.80 -7.87 16.99
CA HIS A 72 -12.25 -7.74 17.07
C HIS A 72 -12.81 -6.91 15.92
N PRO A 73 -13.90 -7.34 15.23
CA PRO A 73 -14.48 -6.58 14.12
C PRO A 73 -14.80 -5.12 14.44
N ASP A 74 -15.32 -4.84 15.64
CA ASP A 74 -15.64 -3.48 16.06
C ASP A 74 -14.42 -2.54 16.10
N ALA A 75 -13.21 -3.09 16.27
CA ALA A 75 -11.98 -2.31 16.26
C ALA A 75 -11.78 -1.54 14.94
N VAL A 76 -12.22 -2.09 13.81
CA VAL A 76 -12.16 -1.40 12.51
C VAL A 76 -12.89 -0.06 12.59
N LYS A 77 -14.10 -0.04 13.17
CA LYS A 77 -14.89 1.17 13.33
C LYS A 77 -14.32 2.07 14.44
N GLN A 78 -14.02 1.48 15.59
CA GLN A 78 -13.65 2.22 16.80
C GLN A 78 -12.22 2.79 16.72
N ILE A 79 -11.30 2.13 16.01
CA ILE A 79 -9.89 2.55 15.88
C ILE A 79 -9.62 3.24 14.54
N LEU A 80 -9.98 2.62 13.41
CA LEU A 80 -9.58 3.10 12.09
C LEU A 80 -10.53 4.14 11.50
N GLN A 81 -11.83 4.08 11.84
CA GLN A 81 -12.82 5.06 11.36
C GLN A 81 -13.01 6.24 12.32
N ALA A 82 -12.52 6.13 13.55
CA ALA A 82 -12.50 7.24 14.49
C ALA A 82 -11.41 8.27 14.13
N ASN A 83 -11.67 9.54 14.44
CA ASN A 83 -10.74 10.64 14.21
C ASN A 83 -9.69 10.71 15.33
N ILE A 84 -8.92 9.65 15.51
CA ILE A 84 -7.83 9.57 16.50
C ILE A 84 -6.47 9.59 15.79
N ALA A 85 -5.47 10.15 16.47
CA ALA A 85 -4.16 10.37 15.90
C ALA A 85 -3.45 9.08 15.51
N LYS A 86 -2.67 9.13 14.45
CA LYS A 86 -1.75 8.04 14.05
C LYS A 86 -0.61 7.91 15.05
N GLY A 87 -0.08 6.70 15.21
CA GLY A 87 1.14 6.46 15.96
C GLY A 87 2.35 7.17 15.34
N THR A 88 3.35 7.50 16.16
CA THR A 88 4.56 8.23 15.72
C THR A 88 5.36 7.52 14.64
N PHE A 89 5.22 6.20 14.50
CA PHE A 89 5.77 5.41 13.39
C PHE A 89 5.54 6.07 12.02
N TYR A 90 4.36 6.64 11.80
CA TYR A 90 4.02 7.23 10.50
C TYR A 90 4.82 8.49 10.16
N SER A 91 5.41 9.18 11.14
CA SER A 91 6.25 10.37 10.88
C SER A 91 7.47 10.03 10.02
N MET A 92 7.92 8.78 10.03
CA MET A 92 9.04 8.29 9.23
C MET A 92 8.82 8.36 7.72
N PHE A 93 7.56 8.40 7.27
CA PHE A 93 7.20 8.51 5.85
C PHE A 93 7.36 9.92 5.28
N SER A 94 7.87 10.89 6.05
CA SER A 94 8.31 12.19 5.54
C SER A 94 9.74 12.18 4.98
N LEU A 95 10.45 11.06 5.07
CA LEU A 95 11.81 10.93 4.53
C LEU A 95 11.86 11.15 3.00
N PRO A 96 12.98 11.64 2.47
CA PRO A 96 14.25 11.95 3.15
C PRO A 96 14.27 13.31 3.88
N ASP A 97 13.27 14.16 3.68
CA ASP A 97 13.23 15.50 4.28
C ASP A 97 11.94 15.71 5.07
N TYR A 98 12.06 15.84 6.39
CA TYR A 98 10.95 16.01 7.34
C TYR A 98 10.14 17.30 7.14
N HIS A 99 10.63 18.26 6.33
CA HIS A 99 9.84 19.45 5.99
C HIS A 99 8.68 19.16 5.05
N TYR A 100 8.72 18.02 4.35
CA TYR A 100 7.68 17.63 3.38
C TYR A 100 6.72 16.62 3.99
N ILE A 101 5.93 17.08 4.96
CA ILE A 101 4.88 16.24 5.57
C ILE A 101 3.79 15.95 4.53
N ASN A 102 3.64 14.68 4.19
CA ASN A 102 2.63 14.18 3.26
C ASN A 102 1.42 13.57 4.02
N GLN A 103 0.43 13.04 3.30
CA GLN A 103 -0.75 12.43 3.92
C GLN A 103 -0.40 11.22 4.80
N MET A 104 0.64 10.44 4.44
CA MET A 104 1.05 9.30 5.25
C MET A 104 1.68 9.72 6.56
N SER A 105 2.57 10.71 6.53
CA SER A 105 3.34 11.18 7.68
C SER A 105 2.62 12.21 8.56
N GLU A 106 1.52 12.83 8.11
CA GLU A 106 0.71 13.72 8.94
C GLU A 106 -0.02 12.91 10.03
N LEU A 107 0.27 13.19 11.29
CA LEU A 107 -0.27 12.44 12.43
C LEU A 107 -1.59 12.99 12.93
N ASP A 108 -1.79 14.31 12.86
CA ASP A 108 -3.01 14.97 13.30
C ASP A 108 -4.18 14.69 12.34
N PRO A 109 -5.30 14.13 12.80
CA PRO A 109 -6.41 13.77 11.93
C PRO A 109 -7.05 14.98 11.24
N THR A 110 -7.11 16.14 11.89
CA THR A 110 -7.73 17.35 11.31
C THR A 110 -6.89 17.87 10.16
N ARG A 111 -5.58 18.00 10.36
CA ARG A 111 -4.63 18.42 9.31
C ARG A 111 -4.58 17.40 8.18
N HIS A 112 -4.59 16.10 8.51
CA HIS A 112 -4.62 15.04 7.50
C HIS A 112 -5.87 15.12 6.61
N ILE A 113 -7.06 15.28 7.20
CA ILE A 113 -8.32 15.41 6.48
C ILE A 113 -8.27 16.63 5.54
N GLN A 114 -7.76 17.76 6.04
CA GLN A 114 -7.64 18.98 5.26
C GLN A 114 -6.70 18.80 4.06
N LYS A 115 -5.49 18.25 4.28
CA LYS A 115 -4.52 17.95 3.20
C LYS A 115 -5.12 17.00 2.16
N THR A 116 -5.72 15.90 2.61
CA THR A 116 -6.32 14.90 1.72
C THR A 116 -7.44 15.52 0.89
N ARG A 117 -8.32 16.34 1.48
CA ARG A 117 -9.38 17.03 0.74
C ARG A 117 -8.83 17.98 -0.32
N ASN A 118 -7.78 18.73 -0.01
CA ASN A 118 -7.19 19.69 -0.94
C ASN A 118 -6.51 19.01 -2.13
N LEU A 119 -5.95 17.82 -1.92
CA LEU A 119 -5.25 17.02 -2.94
C LEU A 119 -6.17 16.06 -3.70
N SER A 120 -7.40 15.83 -3.21
CA SER A 120 -8.32 14.78 -3.71
C SER A 120 -8.69 14.91 -5.19
N ALA A 121 -8.69 16.13 -5.71
CA ALA A 121 -9.03 16.39 -7.12
C ALA A 121 -8.09 15.66 -8.10
N GLY A 122 -6.78 15.53 -7.77
CA GLY A 122 -5.82 14.78 -8.56
C GLY A 122 -6.09 13.28 -8.58
N PHE A 123 -6.61 12.74 -7.47
CA PHE A 123 -6.91 11.31 -7.29
C PHE A 123 -8.33 10.90 -7.69
N SER A 124 -9.14 11.83 -8.19
CA SER A 124 -10.52 11.50 -8.61
C SER A 124 -10.53 10.58 -9.83
N LEU A 125 -11.46 9.62 -9.87
CA LEU A 125 -11.59 8.70 -11.01
C LEU A 125 -11.76 9.47 -12.33
N SER A 126 -12.51 10.57 -12.31
CA SER A 126 -12.73 11.42 -13.50
C SER A 126 -11.44 12.11 -13.98
N ASN A 127 -10.49 12.42 -13.08
CA ASN A 127 -9.18 12.94 -13.46
C ASN A 127 -8.28 11.84 -14.02
N ILE A 128 -8.24 10.68 -13.35
CA ILE A 128 -7.45 9.51 -13.78
C ILE A 128 -7.93 9.02 -15.15
N ALA A 129 -9.23 8.94 -15.39
CA ALA A 129 -9.77 8.55 -16.69
C ALA A 129 -9.32 9.46 -17.86
N LYS A 130 -9.02 10.74 -17.60
CA LYS A 130 -8.43 11.63 -18.61
C LYS A 130 -6.98 11.26 -18.95
N THR A 131 -6.29 10.58 -18.06
CA THR A 131 -4.90 10.13 -18.27
C THR A 131 -4.82 8.74 -18.91
N GLU A 132 -5.97 8.09 -19.17
CA GLU A 132 -6.02 6.74 -19.74
C GLU A 132 -5.19 6.59 -21.02
N PRO A 133 -5.20 7.51 -22.01
CA PRO A 133 -4.38 7.39 -23.20
C PRO A 133 -2.87 7.31 -22.92
N TYR A 134 -2.42 7.93 -21.84
CA TYR A 134 -1.00 7.89 -21.43
C TYR A 134 -0.66 6.58 -20.70
N ILE A 135 -1.59 6.07 -19.88
CA ILE A 135 -1.49 4.73 -19.30
C ILE A 135 -1.46 3.67 -20.40
N ASP A 136 -2.27 3.84 -21.45
CA ASP A 136 -2.29 2.98 -22.64
C ASP A 136 -0.93 2.92 -23.35
N THR A 137 -0.23 4.07 -23.44
CA THR A 137 1.12 4.11 -24.02
C THR A 137 2.11 3.24 -23.23
N VAL A 138 2.05 3.32 -21.89
CA VAL A 138 2.89 2.49 -21.00
C VAL A 138 2.50 1.02 -21.13
N LEU A 139 1.19 0.71 -21.15
CA LEU A 139 0.68 -0.65 -21.28
C LEU A 139 1.11 -1.29 -22.63
N GLN A 140 1.03 -0.53 -23.71
CA GLN A 140 1.48 -0.98 -25.03
C GLN A 140 3.00 -1.28 -25.07
N LEU A 141 3.79 -0.41 -24.46
CA LEU A 141 5.23 -0.64 -24.30
C LEU A 141 5.50 -1.89 -23.45
N PHE A 142 4.77 -2.05 -22.35
CA PHE A 142 4.86 -3.24 -21.50
C PHE A 142 4.53 -4.52 -22.28
N GLN A 143 3.46 -4.54 -23.09
CA GLN A 143 3.14 -5.66 -23.97
C GLN A 143 4.26 -5.94 -24.98
N THR A 144 4.87 -4.89 -25.57
CA THR A 144 5.99 -5.04 -26.50
C THR A 144 7.17 -5.75 -25.82
N ARG A 145 7.52 -5.34 -24.61
CA ARG A 145 8.59 -5.96 -23.83
C ARG A 145 8.28 -7.41 -23.45
N LEU A 146 7.04 -7.69 -23.04
CA LEU A 146 6.61 -9.07 -22.77
C LEU A 146 6.65 -9.95 -24.02
N ASN A 147 6.30 -9.40 -25.20
CA ASN A 147 6.44 -10.13 -26.46
C ASN A 147 7.90 -10.51 -26.77
N GLU A 148 8.84 -9.59 -26.56
CA GLU A 148 10.28 -9.86 -26.74
C GLU A 148 10.77 -10.95 -25.77
N LEU A 149 10.31 -10.93 -24.50
CA LEU A 149 10.64 -11.97 -23.53
C LEU A 149 10.02 -13.32 -23.89
N SER A 150 8.79 -13.31 -24.42
CA SER A 150 8.11 -14.51 -24.94
C SER A 150 8.88 -15.12 -26.12
N ASP A 151 9.27 -14.29 -27.09
CA ASP A 151 9.97 -14.72 -28.31
C ASP A 151 11.39 -15.26 -28.00
N SER A 152 12.07 -14.68 -27.00
CA SER A 152 13.37 -15.13 -26.53
C SER A 152 13.31 -16.27 -25.51
N ALA A 153 12.12 -16.69 -25.08
CA ALA A 153 11.89 -17.64 -24.00
C ALA A 153 12.59 -17.26 -22.69
N THR A 154 12.83 -15.98 -22.47
CA THR A 154 13.46 -15.46 -21.25
C THR A 154 12.45 -15.45 -20.12
N PRO A 155 12.77 -16.03 -18.94
CA PRO A 155 11.88 -15.99 -17.80
C PRO A 155 11.54 -14.56 -17.34
N VAL A 156 10.30 -14.34 -16.96
CA VAL A 156 9.78 -13.06 -16.46
C VAL A 156 9.79 -13.06 -14.96
N GLU A 157 10.48 -12.11 -14.35
CA GLU A 157 10.39 -11.79 -12.94
C GLU A 157 9.27 -10.76 -12.76
N PHE A 158 8.05 -11.21 -12.47
CA PHE A 158 6.88 -10.33 -12.38
C PHE A 158 7.02 -9.24 -11.32
N GLN A 159 7.79 -9.47 -10.25
CA GLN A 159 8.12 -8.43 -9.28
C GLN A 159 8.69 -7.18 -9.98
N ASN A 160 9.69 -7.39 -10.83
CA ASN A 160 10.36 -6.28 -11.51
C ASN A 160 9.44 -5.66 -12.56
N TRP A 161 8.83 -6.47 -13.42
CA TRP A 161 8.05 -5.98 -14.54
C TRP A 161 6.77 -5.23 -14.11
N PHE A 162 6.06 -5.69 -13.06
CA PHE A 162 4.94 -4.93 -12.53
C PHE A 162 5.39 -3.66 -11.80
N SER A 163 6.55 -3.67 -11.13
CA SER A 163 7.12 -2.45 -10.55
C SER A 163 7.51 -1.45 -11.64
N PHE A 164 8.16 -1.88 -12.73
CA PHE A 164 8.51 -1.03 -13.87
C PHE A 164 7.26 -0.39 -14.49
N PHE A 165 6.23 -1.21 -14.74
CA PHE A 165 4.96 -0.73 -15.25
C PHE A 165 4.35 0.35 -14.34
N ALA A 166 4.23 0.07 -13.05
CA ALA A 166 3.62 0.98 -12.10
C ALA A 166 4.42 2.28 -11.93
N PHE A 167 5.76 2.23 -11.90
CA PHE A 167 6.59 3.45 -11.88
C PHE A 167 6.37 4.32 -13.10
N ASP A 168 6.33 3.73 -14.30
CA ASP A 168 6.15 4.48 -15.53
C ASP A 168 4.73 5.07 -15.63
N VAL A 169 3.70 4.34 -15.19
CA VAL A 169 2.32 4.88 -15.08
C VAL A 169 2.28 6.03 -14.10
N LEU A 170 2.89 5.89 -12.91
CA LEU A 170 2.95 6.97 -11.92
C LEU A 170 3.65 8.23 -12.48
N GLY A 171 4.71 8.04 -13.26
CA GLY A 171 5.39 9.13 -13.96
C GLY A 171 4.47 9.86 -14.93
N GLU A 172 3.76 9.12 -15.79
CA GLU A 172 2.80 9.70 -16.75
C GLU A 172 1.63 10.41 -16.07
N VAL A 173 1.02 9.77 -15.07
CA VAL A 173 -0.19 10.28 -14.41
C VAL A 173 0.12 11.44 -13.46
N THR A 174 1.32 11.46 -12.85
CA THR A 174 1.70 12.52 -11.91
C THR A 174 2.41 13.68 -12.60
N PHE A 175 3.32 13.41 -13.56
CA PHE A 175 4.22 14.40 -14.14
C PHE A 175 4.14 14.53 -15.66
N SER A 176 3.23 13.81 -16.33
CA SER A 176 3.12 13.73 -17.80
C SER A 176 4.38 13.18 -18.48
N LYS A 177 5.14 12.35 -17.77
CA LYS A 177 6.41 11.79 -18.29
C LYS A 177 6.71 10.46 -17.64
N SER A 178 6.83 9.40 -18.46
CA SER A 178 7.36 8.11 -18.03
C SER A 178 8.80 8.24 -17.52
N PHE A 179 9.16 7.43 -16.52
CA PHE A 179 10.54 7.35 -16.01
C PHE A 179 11.44 6.46 -16.89
N GLY A 180 10.85 5.59 -17.75
CA GLY A 180 11.56 4.75 -18.68
C GLY A 180 11.97 3.37 -18.15
N PHE A 181 11.40 2.92 -17.04
CA PHE A 181 11.69 1.59 -16.47
C PHE A 181 11.28 0.46 -17.41
N VAL A 182 10.09 0.51 -17.99
CA VAL A 182 9.60 -0.49 -18.96
C VAL A 182 10.47 -0.48 -20.20
N GLN A 183 10.87 0.71 -20.70
CA GLN A 183 11.74 0.85 -21.85
C GLN A 183 13.12 0.23 -21.61
N SER A 184 13.73 0.47 -20.46
CA SER A 184 15.07 -0.05 -20.14
C SER A 184 15.05 -1.52 -19.71
N GLY A 185 13.95 -1.99 -19.09
CA GLY A 185 13.86 -3.31 -18.45
C GLY A 185 14.80 -3.48 -17.25
N THR A 186 15.20 -2.37 -16.62
CA THR A 186 16.14 -2.36 -15.49
C THR A 186 15.71 -1.37 -14.42
N ASP A 187 16.17 -1.58 -13.18
CA ASP A 187 15.99 -0.63 -12.08
C ASP A 187 16.86 0.62 -12.31
N ILE A 188 16.24 1.68 -12.83
CA ILE A 188 16.93 2.92 -13.19
C ILE A 188 17.47 3.59 -11.92
N ARG A 189 18.80 3.76 -11.85
CA ARG A 189 19.53 4.37 -10.73
C ARG A 189 19.20 3.74 -9.39
N ASN A 190 18.86 2.45 -9.37
CA ASN A 190 18.47 1.70 -8.18
C ASN A 190 17.26 2.31 -7.44
N ALA A 191 16.33 2.92 -8.14
CA ALA A 191 15.19 3.59 -7.52
C ALA A 191 14.30 2.63 -6.73
N ILE A 192 14.05 1.42 -7.26
CA ILE A 192 13.29 0.36 -6.59
C ILE A 192 14.05 -0.16 -5.38
N ALA A 193 15.34 -0.50 -5.56
CA ALA A 193 16.19 -0.99 -4.48
C ALA A 193 16.33 0.03 -3.34
N ASN A 194 16.48 1.32 -3.68
CA ASN A 194 16.56 2.40 -2.69
C ASN A 194 15.23 2.60 -1.96
N THR A 195 14.09 2.51 -2.63
CA THR A 195 12.76 2.57 -2.01
C THR A 195 12.57 1.40 -1.04
N GLY A 196 12.91 0.18 -1.46
CA GLY A 196 12.89 -1.01 -0.60
C GLY A 196 13.79 -0.86 0.63
N SER A 197 15.00 -0.31 0.46
CA SER A 197 15.93 -0.03 1.57
C SER A 197 15.38 1.01 2.54
N LEU A 198 14.71 2.05 2.03
CA LEU A 198 14.04 3.05 2.86
C LEU A 198 12.88 2.47 3.65
N VAL A 199 12.03 1.67 3.01
CA VAL A 199 10.93 0.97 3.68
C VAL A 199 11.46 0.00 4.74
N TYR A 200 12.56 -0.69 4.47
CA TYR A 200 13.25 -1.53 5.46
C TYR A 200 13.74 -0.72 6.67
N TYR A 201 14.41 0.41 6.42
CA TYR A 201 14.82 1.33 7.49
C TYR A 201 13.61 1.80 8.32
N ILE A 202 12.53 2.23 7.67
CA ILE A 202 11.30 2.68 8.34
C ILE A 202 10.71 1.56 9.20
N SER A 203 10.68 0.33 8.70
CA SER A 203 10.07 -0.79 9.44
C SER A 203 10.81 -1.14 10.74
N ILE A 204 12.11 -0.89 10.80
CA ILE A 204 12.91 -1.11 12.01
C ILE A 204 12.92 0.14 12.89
N ILE A 205 13.40 1.24 12.35
CA ILE A 205 13.67 2.46 13.11
C ILE A 205 12.39 3.23 13.46
N GLY A 206 11.30 3.02 12.71
CA GLY A 206 9.99 3.60 13.03
C GLY A 206 9.44 3.20 14.41
N ASN A 207 9.93 2.10 14.98
CA ASN A 207 9.65 1.72 16.36
C ASN A 207 10.54 2.48 17.39
N TYR A 208 11.59 3.14 16.92
CA TYR A 208 12.56 3.89 17.71
C TYR A 208 12.76 5.29 17.11
N VAL A 209 11.68 6.03 16.90
CA VAL A 209 11.66 7.34 16.22
C VAL A 209 12.67 8.33 16.80
N TRP A 210 12.95 8.26 18.13
CA TRP A 210 13.97 9.06 18.77
C TRP A 210 15.38 8.82 18.18
N PHE A 211 15.70 7.55 17.80
CA PHE A 211 17.00 7.22 17.18
C PHE A 211 17.08 7.80 15.76
N HIS A 212 15.98 7.84 15.03
CA HIS A 212 15.92 8.51 13.73
C HIS A 212 16.33 9.98 13.84
N TYR A 213 15.82 10.71 14.84
CA TYR A 213 16.17 12.11 15.03
C TYR A 213 17.62 12.35 15.49
N LEU A 214 18.29 11.33 16.01
CA LEU A 214 19.73 11.36 16.28
C LEU A 214 20.59 11.07 15.04
N THR A 215 20.01 10.43 14.02
CA THR A 215 20.69 9.96 12.80
C THR A 215 20.14 10.66 11.55
N LEU A 216 19.52 9.94 10.64
CA LEU A 216 19.08 10.45 9.32
C LEU A 216 18.06 11.59 9.41
N GLY A 217 17.25 11.66 10.43
CA GLY A 217 16.32 12.77 10.70
C GLY A 217 16.97 14.02 11.32
N ASN A 218 18.28 13.98 11.59
CA ASN A 218 18.98 15.13 12.15
C ASN A 218 19.28 16.16 11.04
N PRO A 219 18.90 17.44 11.23
CA PRO A 219 19.19 18.50 10.25
C PRO A 219 20.68 18.66 9.89
N ILE A 220 21.59 18.26 10.78
CA ILE A 220 23.03 18.30 10.53
C ILE A 220 23.41 17.31 9.43
N PHE A 221 22.87 16.08 9.46
CA PHE A 221 23.10 15.06 8.42
C PHE A 221 22.57 15.52 7.06
N SER A 222 21.42 16.18 7.03
CA SER A 222 20.89 16.78 5.81
C SER A 222 21.83 17.85 5.24
N ARG A 223 22.34 18.76 6.09
CA ARG A 223 23.27 19.82 5.67
C ARG A 223 24.63 19.29 5.19
N LEU A 224 25.05 18.13 5.71
CA LEU A 224 26.31 17.49 5.31
C LEU A 224 26.14 16.58 4.07
N GLY A 225 24.93 16.48 3.49
CA GLY A 225 24.65 15.63 2.34
C GLY A 225 24.79 14.13 2.64
N LEU A 226 24.66 13.73 3.90
CA LEU A 226 24.78 12.33 4.36
C LEU A 226 23.43 11.57 4.28
N GLN A 227 22.42 12.19 3.73
CA GLN A 227 21.14 11.51 3.49
C GLN A 227 21.26 10.50 2.33
N PRO A 228 20.53 9.38 2.38
CA PRO A 228 20.50 8.44 1.26
C PRO A 228 20.06 9.17 -0.02
N ASN A 229 20.79 8.98 -1.11
CA ASN A 229 20.41 9.52 -2.42
C ASN A 229 19.02 8.96 -2.79
N SER A 230 18.05 9.84 -2.77
CA SER A 230 16.69 9.51 -3.22
C SER A 230 16.51 10.04 -4.63
N HIS A 231 16.85 9.22 -5.62
CA HIS A 231 16.60 9.54 -7.03
C HIS A 231 15.14 9.94 -7.29
N ILE A 232 14.20 9.30 -6.61
CA ILE A 232 12.77 9.65 -6.68
C ILE A 232 12.52 11.07 -6.20
N PHE A 233 13.09 11.44 -5.05
CA PHE A 233 12.95 12.77 -4.47
C PHE A 233 13.49 13.85 -5.42
N ASP A 234 14.72 13.66 -5.92
CA ASP A 234 15.34 14.58 -6.88
C ASP A 234 14.54 14.68 -8.18
N THR A 235 14.00 13.55 -8.66
CA THR A 235 13.17 13.52 -9.85
C THR A 235 11.87 14.29 -9.65
N CYS A 236 11.23 14.19 -8.48
CA CYS A 236 10.05 15.00 -8.14
C CYS A 236 10.36 16.50 -8.10
N LEU A 237 11.48 16.89 -7.50
CA LEU A 237 11.93 18.30 -7.49
C LEU A 237 12.13 18.83 -8.91
N LEU A 238 12.87 18.10 -9.74
CA LEU A 238 13.13 18.46 -11.13
C LEU A 238 11.85 18.53 -11.96
N ALA A 239 10.93 17.62 -11.75
CA ALA A 239 9.63 17.61 -12.45
C ALA A 239 8.77 18.83 -12.09
N ILE A 240 8.73 19.22 -10.81
CA ILE A 240 8.01 20.41 -10.35
C ILE A 240 8.65 21.69 -10.92
N ASP A 241 9.97 21.79 -10.86
CA ASP A 241 10.68 22.95 -11.39
C ASP A 241 10.52 23.07 -12.93
N SER A 242 10.58 21.95 -13.63
CA SER A 242 10.34 21.90 -15.07
C SER A 242 8.92 22.36 -15.40
N ARG A 243 7.92 21.91 -14.62
CA ARG A 243 6.51 22.29 -14.82
C ARG A 243 6.28 23.77 -14.61
N LYS A 244 6.93 24.40 -13.61
CA LYS A 244 6.84 25.84 -13.38
C LYS A 244 7.39 26.65 -14.56
N LYS A 245 8.45 26.17 -15.20
CA LYS A 245 9.07 26.83 -16.36
C LYS A 245 8.33 26.59 -17.66
N ASN A 246 7.76 25.40 -17.81
CA ASN A 246 7.05 24.95 -19.01
C ASN A 246 5.68 24.37 -18.60
N PRO A 247 4.63 25.20 -18.52
CA PRO A 247 3.30 24.72 -18.18
C PRO A 247 2.85 23.62 -19.15
N GLU A 248 2.46 22.50 -18.61
CA GLU A 248 1.99 21.35 -19.39
C GLU A 248 0.51 21.53 -19.71
N VAL A 249 0.10 21.11 -20.89
CA VAL A 249 -1.32 21.17 -21.32
C VAL A 249 -2.09 19.93 -20.82
N ARG A 250 -1.40 18.88 -20.41
CA ARG A 250 -2.00 17.63 -19.93
C ARG A 250 -2.67 17.83 -18.57
N HIS A 251 -3.79 17.13 -18.37
CA HIS A 251 -4.54 17.13 -17.11
C HIS A 251 -4.04 16.06 -16.15
N ASP A 252 -2.72 16.05 -15.84
CA ASP A 252 -2.15 15.16 -14.84
C ASP A 252 -2.47 15.58 -13.38
N MET A 253 -2.01 14.78 -12.40
CA MET A 253 -2.27 15.08 -11.00
C MET A 253 -1.59 16.38 -10.56
N MET A 254 -0.35 16.62 -11.01
CA MET A 254 0.39 17.83 -10.68
C MET A 254 -0.33 19.08 -11.17
N GLN A 255 -0.82 19.08 -12.41
CA GLN A 255 -1.58 20.22 -12.93
C GLN A 255 -2.83 20.49 -12.09
N ARG A 256 -3.55 19.43 -11.69
CA ARG A 256 -4.73 19.60 -10.82
C ARG A 256 -4.40 20.20 -9.45
N TRP A 257 -3.27 19.83 -8.86
CA TRP A 257 -2.84 20.44 -7.59
C TRP A 257 -2.38 21.88 -7.76
N LEU A 258 -1.69 22.19 -8.84
CA LEU A 258 -1.29 23.56 -9.18
C LEU A 258 -2.51 24.46 -9.47
N ASP A 259 -3.55 23.95 -10.13
CA ASP A 259 -4.82 24.67 -10.37
C ASP A 259 -5.52 25.00 -9.05
N VAL A 260 -5.58 24.04 -8.11
CA VAL A 260 -6.13 24.29 -6.77
C VAL A 260 -5.33 25.38 -6.05
N ARG A 261 -4.00 25.32 -6.13
CA ARG A 261 -3.12 26.33 -5.51
C ARG A 261 -3.30 27.72 -6.16
N ALA A 262 -3.44 27.79 -7.46
CA ALA A 262 -3.64 29.06 -8.16
C ALA A 262 -4.97 29.73 -7.76
N THR A 263 -6.02 28.94 -7.55
CA THR A 263 -7.36 29.44 -7.16
C THR A 263 -7.52 29.61 -5.65
N HIS A 264 -6.80 28.82 -4.85
CA HIS A 264 -6.93 28.75 -3.40
C HIS A 264 -5.55 28.59 -2.73
N PRO A 265 -4.65 29.60 -2.81
CA PRO A 265 -3.27 29.52 -2.30
C PRO A 265 -3.21 29.30 -0.78
N GLU A 266 -4.28 29.66 -0.04
CA GLU A 266 -4.40 29.45 1.39
C GLU A 266 -4.66 27.99 1.78
N ARG A 267 -5.08 27.15 0.83
CA ARG A 267 -5.46 25.74 1.10
C ARG A 267 -4.33 24.75 0.87
N ILE A 268 -3.44 25.04 -0.08
CA ILE A 268 -2.40 24.11 -0.48
C ILE A 268 -1.08 24.86 -0.74
N THR A 269 -0.02 24.40 -0.09
CA THR A 269 1.33 24.92 -0.26
C THR A 269 2.10 24.15 -1.33
N GLU A 270 3.26 24.68 -1.76
CA GLU A 270 4.18 23.91 -2.62
C GLU A 270 4.72 22.67 -1.91
N GLN A 271 4.99 22.78 -0.63
CA GLN A 271 5.44 21.65 0.19
C GLN A 271 4.39 20.53 0.22
N ASP A 272 3.09 20.88 0.28
CA ASP A 272 2.01 19.88 0.22
C ASP A 272 1.98 19.16 -1.13
N ILE A 273 2.12 19.89 -2.23
CA ILE A 273 2.18 19.32 -3.59
C ILE A 273 3.39 18.42 -3.73
N PHE A 274 4.56 18.87 -3.29
CA PHE A 274 5.79 18.09 -3.34
C PHE A 274 5.70 16.83 -2.48
N GLY A 275 5.24 16.96 -1.23
CA GLY A 275 5.03 15.82 -0.35
C GLY A 275 4.06 14.79 -0.92
N ALA A 276 2.98 15.26 -1.57
CA ALA A 276 2.02 14.39 -2.25
C ALA A 276 2.64 13.67 -3.45
N ALA A 277 3.45 14.36 -4.26
CA ALA A 277 4.11 13.78 -5.41
C ALA A 277 5.12 12.70 -5.01
N VAL A 278 5.98 12.97 -4.02
CA VAL A 278 6.94 12.00 -3.47
C VAL A 278 6.22 10.79 -2.87
N ALA A 279 5.16 11.03 -2.07
CA ALA A 279 4.39 9.95 -1.47
C ALA A 279 3.69 9.09 -2.52
N ASN A 280 3.18 9.70 -3.60
CA ASN A 280 2.51 8.99 -4.69
C ASN A 280 3.46 8.00 -5.38
N ILE A 281 4.67 8.45 -5.73
CA ILE A 281 5.67 7.60 -6.36
C ILE A 281 6.18 6.53 -5.39
N GLY A 282 6.51 6.90 -4.16
CA GLY A 282 7.05 5.96 -3.17
C GLY A 282 6.07 4.88 -2.70
N ALA A 283 4.75 5.17 -2.73
CA ALA A 283 3.73 4.22 -2.29
C ALA A 283 3.11 3.39 -3.42
N GLY A 284 3.12 3.91 -4.67
CA GLY A 284 2.28 3.35 -5.73
C GLY A 284 2.88 2.11 -6.38
N ALA A 285 4.17 2.06 -6.65
CA ALA A 285 4.73 1.03 -7.51
C ALA A 285 4.77 -0.36 -6.85
N GLU A 286 5.33 -0.48 -5.66
CA GLU A 286 5.48 -1.77 -4.97
C GLU A 286 4.13 -2.37 -4.54
N THR A 287 3.14 -1.54 -4.19
CA THR A 287 1.81 -2.01 -3.81
C THR A 287 1.04 -2.57 -5.01
N ILE A 288 1.17 -1.94 -6.19
CA ILE A 288 0.63 -2.45 -7.46
C ILE A 288 1.32 -3.76 -7.82
N SER A 289 2.65 -3.80 -7.78
CA SER A 289 3.43 -5.01 -8.06
C SER A 289 3.02 -6.17 -7.15
N ALA A 290 2.93 -5.95 -5.83
CA ALA A 290 2.52 -6.97 -4.88
C ALA A 290 1.12 -7.53 -5.19
N THR A 291 0.17 -6.65 -5.49
CA THR A 291 -1.21 -7.06 -5.78
C THR A 291 -1.32 -7.78 -7.12
N ALA A 292 -0.68 -7.27 -8.17
CA ALA A 292 -0.70 -7.93 -9.48
C ALA A 292 -0.05 -9.31 -9.43
N GLN A 293 1.08 -9.45 -8.73
CA GLN A 293 1.72 -10.72 -8.46
C GLN A 293 0.78 -11.67 -7.71
N ALA A 294 0.08 -11.19 -6.67
CA ALA A 294 -0.84 -12.02 -5.90
C ALA A 294 -1.96 -12.61 -6.78
N VAL A 295 -2.56 -11.79 -7.66
CA VAL A 295 -3.59 -12.29 -8.59
C VAL A 295 -3.01 -13.39 -9.51
N VAL A 296 -1.88 -13.12 -10.17
CA VAL A 296 -1.29 -14.07 -11.12
C VAL A 296 -0.86 -15.35 -10.39
N TYR A 297 -0.16 -15.22 -9.26
CA TYR A 297 0.32 -16.37 -8.51
C TYR A 297 -0.80 -17.28 -8.05
N TYR A 298 -1.84 -16.73 -7.39
CA TYR A 298 -2.95 -17.56 -6.91
C TYR A 298 -3.79 -18.15 -8.04
N LEU A 299 -3.91 -17.49 -9.18
CA LEU A 299 -4.53 -18.09 -10.36
C LEU A 299 -3.71 -19.27 -10.91
N LEU A 300 -2.38 -19.18 -10.91
CA LEU A 300 -1.50 -20.30 -11.30
C LEU A 300 -1.55 -21.46 -10.32
N GLN A 301 -1.75 -21.21 -9.02
CA GLN A 301 -1.94 -22.26 -8.01
C GLN A 301 -3.33 -22.93 -8.11
N CYS A 302 -4.32 -22.27 -8.74
CA CYS A 302 -5.70 -22.76 -8.91
C CYS A 302 -6.08 -22.77 -10.38
N PRO A 303 -5.69 -23.81 -11.17
CA PRO A 303 -5.88 -23.85 -12.62
C PRO A 303 -7.36 -23.68 -13.06
N GLU A 304 -8.31 -24.11 -12.24
CA GLU A 304 -9.74 -23.91 -12.49
C GLU A 304 -10.14 -22.42 -12.45
N TYR A 305 -9.54 -21.64 -11.55
CA TYR A 305 -9.79 -20.18 -11.48
C TYR A 305 -9.09 -19.46 -12.62
N LEU A 306 -7.87 -19.87 -12.97
CA LEU A 306 -7.17 -19.34 -14.14
C LEU A 306 -7.99 -19.55 -15.41
N LYS A 307 -8.43 -20.80 -15.64
CA LYS A 307 -9.26 -21.14 -16.80
C LYS A 307 -10.55 -20.32 -16.83
N ARG A 308 -11.24 -20.22 -15.71
CA ARG A 308 -12.48 -19.45 -15.62
C ARG A 308 -12.27 -17.96 -15.92
N ALA A 309 -11.18 -17.37 -15.44
CA ALA A 309 -10.85 -15.96 -15.74
C ALA A 309 -10.53 -15.78 -17.24
N GLN A 310 -9.79 -16.71 -17.84
CA GLN A 310 -9.50 -16.69 -19.26
C GLN A 310 -10.76 -16.91 -20.11
N ASP A 311 -11.63 -17.86 -19.76
CA ASP A 311 -12.90 -18.12 -20.46
C ASP A 311 -13.82 -16.88 -20.42
N GLU A 312 -13.86 -16.15 -19.29
CA GLU A 312 -14.61 -14.89 -19.17
C GLU A 312 -14.07 -13.82 -20.12
N ILE A 313 -12.75 -13.63 -20.15
CA ILE A 313 -12.07 -12.67 -21.02
C ILE A 313 -12.28 -13.03 -22.49
N ASP A 314 -12.12 -14.31 -22.85
CA ASP A 314 -12.28 -14.79 -24.22
C ASP A 314 -13.73 -14.62 -24.70
N ALA A 315 -14.71 -14.89 -23.85
CA ALA A 315 -16.12 -14.66 -24.15
C ALA A 315 -16.43 -13.17 -24.36
N ALA A 316 -15.87 -12.28 -23.54
CA ALA A 316 -16.00 -10.83 -23.71
C ALA A 316 -15.34 -10.35 -25.01
N GLN A 317 -14.15 -10.88 -25.33
CA GLN A 317 -13.46 -10.58 -26.59
C GLN A 317 -14.29 -11.06 -27.81
N ALA A 318 -14.85 -12.25 -27.76
CA ALA A 318 -15.67 -12.80 -28.85
C ALA A 318 -16.96 -11.99 -29.09
N ARG A 319 -17.49 -11.36 -28.05
CA ARG A 319 -18.64 -10.41 -28.16
C ARG A 319 -18.24 -9.01 -28.63
N GLY A 320 -16.95 -8.74 -28.84
CA GLY A 320 -16.44 -7.40 -29.22
C GLY A 320 -16.50 -6.38 -28.08
N GLU A 321 -16.52 -6.82 -26.82
CA GLU A 321 -16.59 -5.98 -25.63
C GLU A 321 -15.22 -5.51 -25.11
N LEU A 322 -14.13 -6.03 -25.69
CA LEU A 322 -12.76 -5.66 -25.36
C LEU A 322 -12.03 -5.08 -26.57
N SER A 323 -11.52 -3.87 -26.38
CA SER A 323 -10.67 -3.19 -27.37
C SER A 323 -9.27 -3.83 -27.47
N PRO A 324 -8.53 -3.62 -28.59
CA PRO A 324 -7.15 -4.08 -28.71
C PRO A 324 -6.25 -3.66 -27.53
N LEU A 325 -6.33 -2.38 -27.11
CA LEU A 325 -5.87 -1.91 -25.82
C LEU A 325 -7.06 -1.85 -24.88
N VAL A 326 -7.09 -2.76 -23.90
CA VAL A 326 -8.21 -2.88 -22.97
C VAL A 326 -8.45 -1.57 -22.25
N GLN A 327 -9.67 -1.04 -22.35
CA GLN A 327 -10.05 0.15 -21.63
C GLN A 327 -10.49 -0.21 -20.20
N TYR A 328 -10.28 0.72 -19.25
CA TYR A 328 -10.72 0.51 -17.86
C TYR A 328 -12.21 0.20 -17.76
N SER A 329 -13.03 0.94 -18.52
CA SER A 329 -14.48 0.74 -18.55
C SER A 329 -14.94 -0.62 -19.10
N GLU A 330 -14.07 -1.33 -19.81
CA GLU A 330 -14.26 -2.70 -20.30
C GLU A 330 -13.81 -3.71 -19.23
N ALA A 331 -12.59 -3.54 -18.71
CA ALA A 331 -11.98 -4.44 -17.73
C ALA A 331 -12.81 -4.59 -16.44
N VAL A 332 -13.44 -3.53 -15.96
CA VAL A 332 -14.28 -3.56 -14.75
C VAL A 332 -15.60 -4.33 -14.95
N LYS A 333 -15.95 -4.67 -16.19
CA LYS A 333 -17.15 -5.49 -16.52
C LYS A 333 -16.87 -6.99 -16.55
N LEU A 334 -15.69 -7.43 -16.15
CA LEU A 334 -15.31 -8.82 -16.04
C LEU A 334 -15.47 -9.28 -14.57
N PRO A 335 -16.64 -9.77 -14.18
CA PRO A 335 -16.99 -9.95 -12.76
C PRO A 335 -16.11 -10.99 -12.07
N PHE A 336 -15.70 -12.06 -12.74
CA PHE A 336 -14.84 -13.06 -12.11
C PHE A 336 -13.41 -12.55 -11.95
N LEU A 337 -12.86 -11.86 -12.95
CA LEU A 337 -11.54 -11.24 -12.83
C LEU A 337 -11.52 -10.17 -11.72
N GLN A 338 -12.56 -9.35 -11.61
CA GLN A 338 -12.68 -8.38 -10.52
C GLN A 338 -12.81 -9.08 -9.15
N ALA A 339 -13.47 -10.24 -9.09
CA ALA A 339 -13.53 -11.06 -7.88
C ALA A 339 -12.15 -11.66 -7.53
N CYS A 340 -11.35 -12.07 -8.51
CA CYS A 340 -9.95 -12.51 -8.29
C CYS A 340 -9.10 -11.39 -7.72
N LEU A 341 -9.21 -10.18 -8.27
CA LEU A 341 -8.49 -9.00 -7.77
C LEU A 341 -8.92 -8.66 -6.33
N LYS A 342 -10.22 -8.70 -6.07
CA LYS A 342 -10.78 -8.42 -4.74
C LYS A 342 -10.34 -9.46 -3.70
N GLU A 343 -10.26 -10.74 -4.11
CA GLU A 343 -9.75 -11.80 -3.25
C GLU A 343 -8.24 -11.67 -2.99
N ALA A 344 -7.47 -11.21 -3.97
CA ALA A 344 -6.06 -10.90 -3.77
C ALA A 344 -5.87 -9.78 -2.73
N TYR A 345 -6.68 -8.73 -2.77
CA TYR A 345 -6.67 -7.68 -1.75
C TYR A 345 -6.96 -8.22 -0.34
N ARG A 346 -7.83 -9.22 -0.24
CA ARG A 346 -8.15 -9.85 1.04
C ARG A 346 -7.04 -10.78 1.50
N PHE A 347 -6.61 -11.68 0.63
CA PHE A 347 -5.76 -12.81 0.99
C PHE A 347 -4.28 -12.42 1.09
N HIS A 348 -3.82 -11.46 0.28
CA HIS A 348 -2.48 -10.90 0.31
C HIS A 348 -2.51 -9.37 0.25
N PRO A 349 -3.02 -8.68 1.29
CA PRO A 349 -2.98 -7.22 1.31
C PRO A 349 -1.52 -6.74 1.29
N ALA A 350 -1.21 -5.82 0.38
CA ALA A 350 0.15 -5.32 0.19
C ALA A 350 0.74 -4.68 1.46
N VAL A 351 -0.10 -4.00 2.26
CA VAL A 351 0.29 -3.48 3.59
C VAL A 351 0.08 -4.59 4.61
N ALA A 352 1.17 -5.04 5.21
CA ALA A 352 1.17 -6.12 6.20
C ALA A 352 1.51 -5.65 7.62
N HIS A 353 1.85 -4.38 7.76
CA HIS A 353 2.14 -3.76 9.06
C HIS A 353 0.85 -3.42 9.82
N ASN A 354 0.92 -3.43 11.14
CA ASN A 354 -0.15 -2.93 11.98
C ASN A 354 -0.43 -1.45 11.71
N LEU A 355 -1.67 -1.04 11.88
CA LEU A 355 -2.12 0.34 11.69
C LEU A 355 -2.34 1.05 13.03
N PRO A 356 -1.27 1.49 13.75
CA PRO A 356 -1.36 2.00 15.10
C PRO A 356 -2.04 3.36 15.17
N ARG A 357 -2.85 3.53 16.22
CA ARG A 357 -3.50 4.77 16.62
C ARG A 357 -3.23 5.03 18.10
N VAL A 358 -3.11 6.30 18.45
CA VAL A 358 -2.89 6.73 19.85
C VAL A 358 -4.24 6.88 20.54
N VAL A 359 -4.44 6.19 21.63
CA VAL A 359 -5.63 6.38 22.49
C VAL A 359 -5.68 7.83 22.96
N PRO A 360 -6.79 8.55 22.73
CA PRO A 360 -6.91 9.98 23.05
C PRO A 360 -6.96 10.25 24.53
N LYS A 361 -6.83 11.54 24.89
CA LYS A 361 -6.99 12.01 26.28
C LYS A 361 -8.32 11.54 26.86
N GLY A 362 -8.25 11.01 28.08
CA GLY A 362 -9.39 10.42 28.79
C GLY A 362 -9.60 8.93 28.51
N GLY A 363 -8.76 8.30 27.67
CA GLY A 363 -8.88 6.89 27.34
C GLY A 363 -10.00 6.59 26.35
N MET A 364 -10.13 5.33 25.96
CA MET A 364 -11.26 4.86 25.13
C MET A 364 -11.59 3.39 25.39
N THR A 365 -12.84 3.01 25.14
CA THR A 365 -13.29 1.62 25.20
C THR A 365 -13.37 1.03 23.80
N ILE A 366 -12.72 -0.12 23.57
CA ILE A 366 -12.70 -0.85 22.30
C ILE A 366 -13.21 -2.26 22.57
N ALA A 367 -14.27 -2.66 21.88
CA ALA A 367 -14.91 -3.97 22.04
C ALA A 367 -15.12 -4.37 23.52
N GLY A 368 -15.57 -3.42 24.33
CA GLY A 368 -15.87 -3.61 25.76
C GLY A 368 -14.68 -3.50 26.72
N ARG A 369 -13.45 -3.36 26.21
CA ARG A 369 -12.24 -3.19 27.02
C ARG A 369 -11.77 -1.73 27.01
N TYR A 370 -11.47 -1.19 28.20
CA TYR A 370 -10.92 0.16 28.37
C TYR A 370 -9.40 0.17 28.09
N PHE A 371 -8.94 1.23 27.43
CA PHE A 371 -7.52 1.52 27.15
C PHE A 371 -7.20 2.93 27.65
N PRO A 372 -6.16 3.10 28.48
CA PRO A 372 -5.76 4.41 28.99
C PRO A 372 -5.16 5.29 27.88
N GLU A 373 -5.12 6.60 28.13
CA GLU A 373 -4.52 7.62 27.27
C GLU A 373 -3.08 7.26 26.90
N GLY A 374 -2.71 7.46 25.63
CA GLY A 374 -1.35 7.30 25.12
C GLY A 374 -0.97 5.89 24.74
N VAL A 375 -1.77 4.88 25.07
CA VAL A 375 -1.58 3.50 24.57
C VAL A 375 -1.78 3.47 23.07
N LEU A 376 -0.97 2.68 22.37
CA LEU A 376 -1.16 2.39 20.96
C LEU A 376 -2.10 1.20 20.80
N VAL A 377 -3.17 1.39 20.03
CA VAL A 377 -4.07 0.32 19.61
C VAL A 377 -4.00 0.18 18.10
N SER A 378 -3.87 -1.03 17.62
CA SER A 378 -3.68 -1.25 16.19
C SER A 378 -4.58 -2.35 15.63
N VAL A 379 -4.89 -2.22 14.35
CA VAL A 379 -5.60 -3.21 13.54
C VAL A 379 -4.69 -3.60 12.39
N ASN A 380 -4.62 -4.89 12.07
CA ASN A 380 -3.84 -5.38 10.94
C ASN A 380 -4.78 -5.96 9.86
N PRO A 381 -4.66 -5.53 8.59
CA PRO A 381 -5.44 -6.08 7.49
C PRO A 381 -5.33 -7.62 7.36
N TRP A 382 -4.13 -8.18 7.52
CA TRP A 382 -3.89 -9.63 7.44
C TRP A 382 -4.68 -10.42 8.47
N ILE A 383 -4.88 -9.83 9.66
CA ILE A 383 -5.62 -10.46 10.75
C ILE A 383 -7.13 -10.34 10.52
N ILE A 384 -7.62 -9.12 10.23
CA ILE A 384 -9.05 -8.88 9.99
C ILE A 384 -9.54 -9.67 8.78
N HIS A 385 -8.76 -9.71 7.69
CA HIS A 385 -9.12 -10.41 6.46
C HIS A 385 -9.13 -11.94 6.61
N ARG A 386 -8.60 -12.49 7.70
CA ARG A 386 -8.63 -13.92 8.05
C ARG A 386 -9.55 -14.22 9.23
N ASN A 387 -10.44 -13.30 9.56
CA ASN A 387 -11.44 -13.53 10.59
C ASN A 387 -12.59 -14.39 10.02
N PRO A 388 -12.83 -15.62 10.57
CA PRO A 388 -13.85 -16.52 10.06
C PRO A 388 -15.28 -16.00 10.28
N ASP A 389 -15.53 -15.15 11.29
CA ASP A 389 -16.83 -14.55 11.54
C ASP A 389 -17.24 -13.53 10.46
N ILE A 390 -16.25 -13.05 9.70
CA ILE A 390 -16.45 -12.07 8.62
C ILE A 390 -16.41 -12.76 7.27
N PHE A 391 -15.34 -13.55 7.02
CA PHE A 391 -15.03 -14.10 5.70
C PHE A 391 -15.37 -15.59 5.56
N GLY A 392 -15.95 -16.21 6.59
CA GLY A 392 -16.33 -17.61 6.59
C GLY A 392 -15.22 -18.58 6.99
N PRO A 393 -15.55 -19.88 7.13
CA PRO A 393 -14.59 -20.89 7.61
C PRO A 393 -13.44 -21.13 6.63
N ASP A 394 -13.59 -20.75 5.37
CA ASP A 394 -12.56 -20.82 4.32
C ASP A 394 -11.72 -19.53 4.21
N CYS A 395 -11.67 -18.71 5.27
CA CYS A 395 -10.93 -17.43 5.28
C CYS A 395 -9.42 -17.59 5.03
N ASP A 396 -8.86 -18.77 5.23
CA ASP A 396 -7.46 -19.11 4.95
C ASP A 396 -7.21 -19.68 3.55
N THR A 397 -8.20 -19.63 2.67
CA THR A 397 -8.08 -20.06 1.28
C THR A 397 -8.36 -18.91 0.32
N TYR A 398 -7.66 -18.92 -0.82
CA TYR A 398 -7.95 -18.00 -1.92
C TYR A 398 -9.19 -18.49 -2.66
N ASN A 399 -10.32 -17.83 -2.49
CA ASN A 399 -11.60 -18.19 -3.09
C ASN A 399 -12.31 -16.96 -3.68
N PRO A 400 -12.08 -16.62 -4.95
CA PRO A 400 -12.75 -15.49 -5.62
C PRO A 400 -14.28 -15.62 -5.66
N SER A 401 -14.80 -16.85 -5.63
CA SER A 401 -16.24 -17.08 -5.75
C SER A 401 -17.06 -16.52 -4.58
N ARG A 402 -16.40 -16.26 -3.41
CA ARG A 402 -17.07 -15.61 -2.28
C ARG A 402 -17.63 -14.22 -2.61
N TRP A 403 -17.02 -13.52 -3.57
CA TRP A 403 -17.42 -12.20 -4.00
C TRP A 403 -18.56 -12.16 -5.01
N LEU A 404 -18.92 -13.33 -5.55
CA LEU A 404 -19.96 -13.50 -6.57
C LEU A 404 -21.25 -14.11 -6.02
N GLN A 405 -21.22 -14.54 -4.75
CA GLN A 405 -22.34 -15.26 -4.13
C GLN A 405 -22.80 -14.53 -2.87
N GLY A 406 -24.12 -14.41 -2.71
CA GLY A 406 -24.73 -13.88 -1.49
C GLY A 406 -24.55 -12.39 -1.26
N GLU A 407 -24.75 -11.97 -0.02
CA GLU A 407 -24.57 -10.57 0.41
C GLU A 407 -23.11 -10.28 0.78
N THR A 408 -22.35 -9.67 -0.13
CA THR A 408 -20.94 -9.31 0.10
C THR A 408 -20.76 -8.07 0.97
N LYS A 409 -21.81 -7.31 1.26
CA LYS A 409 -21.77 -6.03 2.01
C LYS A 409 -21.04 -6.13 3.34
N LYS A 410 -21.24 -7.23 4.08
CA LYS A 410 -20.55 -7.44 5.36
C LYS A 410 -19.05 -7.57 5.12
N MET A 411 -18.63 -8.43 4.20
CA MET A 411 -17.21 -8.61 3.85
C MET A 411 -16.58 -7.32 3.31
N ASP A 412 -17.31 -6.59 2.47
CA ASP A 412 -16.84 -5.30 1.92
C ASP A 412 -16.53 -4.28 2.98
N ALA A 413 -17.32 -4.21 4.06
CA ALA A 413 -17.10 -3.28 5.17
C ALA A 413 -15.80 -3.57 5.95
N PHE A 414 -15.33 -4.82 5.90
CA PHE A 414 -14.11 -5.26 6.58
C PHE A 414 -12.93 -5.50 5.63
N LEU A 415 -13.08 -5.24 4.34
CA LEU A 415 -11.99 -5.30 3.37
C LEU A 415 -11.18 -3.99 3.43
N ILE A 416 -10.24 -3.94 4.37
CA ILE A 416 -9.53 -2.71 4.75
C ILE A 416 -8.13 -2.55 4.10
N HIS A 417 -7.87 -3.24 3.00
CA HIS A 417 -6.60 -3.15 2.26
C HIS A 417 -6.28 -1.73 1.74
N TRP A 418 -7.31 -0.90 1.52
CA TRP A 418 -7.15 0.54 1.22
C TRP A 418 -7.15 1.43 2.45
N GLY A 419 -7.07 0.87 3.65
CA GLY A 419 -7.42 1.61 4.86
C GLY A 419 -8.91 1.94 4.91
N THR A 420 -9.32 2.73 5.89
CA THR A 420 -10.71 3.16 6.06
C THR A 420 -10.79 4.46 6.85
N GLY A 421 -11.97 5.09 6.88
CA GLY A 421 -12.16 6.38 7.55
C GLY A 421 -11.35 7.50 6.87
N TYR A 422 -10.79 8.40 7.66
CA TYR A 422 -10.03 9.53 7.15
C TYR A 422 -8.66 9.14 6.54
N ASN A 423 -8.17 7.93 6.84
CA ASN A 423 -6.90 7.38 6.31
C ASN A 423 -7.10 6.46 5.10
N GLN A 424 -8.21 6.55 4.41
CA GLN A 424 -8.41 5.76 3.19
C GLN A 424 -7.39 6.16 2.11
N CYS A 425 -6.81 5.16 1.43
CA CYS A 425 -5.80 5.36 0.40
C CYS A 425 -6.32 6.32 -0.70
N PRO A 426 -5.64 7.44 -0.96
CA PRO A 426 -6.05 8.35 -2.03
C PRO A 426 -5.84 7.73 -3.41
N GLY A 427 -4.83 6.87 -3.58
CA GLY A 427 -4.46 6.23 -4.85
C GLY A 427 -5.36 5.06 -5.28
N ARG A 428 -6.39 4.66 -4.49
CA ARG A 428 -7.23 3.49 -4.78
C ARG A 428 -7.84 3.48 -6.17
N ASN A 429 -8.25 4.64 -6.68
CA ASN A 429 -8.84 4.73 -8.01
C ASN A 429 -7.81 4.45 -9.12
N LEU A 430 -6.60 5.00 -8.98
CA LEU A 430 -5.50 4.75 -9.92
C LEU A 430 -5.09 3.28 -9.87
N ALA A 431 -4.91 2.72 -8.68
CA ALA A 431 -4.54 1.33 -8.51
C ALA A 431 -5.57 0.36 -9.12
N GLN A 432 -6.87 0.61 -8.89
CA GLN A 432 -7.94 -0.19 -9.50
C GLN A 432 -7.90 -0.08 -11.03
N PHE A 433 -7.57 1.12 -11.53
CA PHE A 433 -7.46 1.40 -12.96
C PHE A 433 -6.31 0.61 -13.60
N GLU A 434 -5.11 0.71 -13.03
CA GLU A 434 -3.93 0.02 -13.51
C GLU A 434 -4.06 -1.49 -13.45
N LEU A 435 -4.46 -2.02 -12.29
CA LEU A 435 -4.60 -3.46 -12.07
C LEU A 435 -5.65 -4.09 -12.97
N SER A 436 -6.82 -3.43 -13.13
CA SER A 436 -7.84 -3.97 -14.03
C SER A 436 -7.35 -4.06 -15.47
N LYS A 437 -6.64 -3.04 -15.97
CA LYS A 437 -6.11 -3.02 -17.35
C LYS A 437 -4.99 -4.01 -17.56
N VAL A 438 -3.97 -3.99 -16.69
CA VAL A 438 -2.78 -4.84 -16.87
C VAL A 438 -3.08 -6.32 -16.70
N LEU A 439 -3.93 -6.69 -15.72
CA LEU A 439 -4.30 -8.09 -15.50
C LEU A 439 -5.20 -8.63 -16.61
N THR A 440 -6.18 -7.86 -17.08
CA THR A 440 -7.01 -8.25 -18.23
C THR A 440 -6.14 -8.47 -19.47
N THR A 441 -5.23 -7.53 -19.75
CA THR A 441 -4.32 -7.62 -20.89
C THR A 441 -3.40 -8.83 -20.79
N LEU A 442 -2.80 -9.06 -19.61
CA LEU A 442 -1.88 -10.16 -19.38
C LEU A 442 -2.56 -11.53 -19.56
N LEU A 443 -3.71 -11.74 -18.92
CA LEU A 443 -4.44 -13.02 -18.99
C LEU A 443 -5.10 -13.26 -20.35
N ARG A 444 -5.43 -12.19 -21.06
CA ARG A 444 -5.94 -12.25 -22.44
C ARG A 444 -4.88 -12.69 -23.43
N ASP A 445 -3.68 -12.14 -23.31
CA ASP A 445 -2.67 -12.21 -24.36
C ASP A 445 -1.60 -13.27 -24.14
N TYR A 446 -1.42 -13.77 -22.91
CA TYR A 446 -0.36 -14.69 -22.57
C TYR A 446 -0.84 -15.94 -21.81
N GLU A 447 -0.21 -17.06 -22.15
CA GLU A 447 -0.12 -18.24 -21.28
C GLU A 447 1.06 -18.05 -20.34
N ILE A 448 0.85 -18.32 -19.05
CA ILE A 448 1.83 -18.09 -18.00
C ILE A 448 2.05 -19.40 -17.27
N GLU A 449 3.31 -19.81 -17.11
CA GLU A 449 3.71 -21.00 -16.34
C GLU A 449 4.87 -20.64 -15.42
N GLN A 450 4.84 -21.06 -14.15
CA GLN A 450 6.04 -20.97 -13.30
C GLN A 450 7.17 -21.82 -13.89
N VAL A 451 8.40 -21.29 -13.88
CA VAL A 451 9.60 -22.04 -14.28
C VAL A 451 9.76 -23.30 -13.44
N ASN A 452 9.48 -23.19 -12.15
CA ASN A 452 9.42 -24.32 -11.23
C ASN A 452 8.14 -24.25 -10.41
N PRO A 453 7.09 -25.02 -10.75
CA PRO A 453 5.81 -25.02 -10.04
C PRO A 453 5.88 -25.46 -8.57
N LYS A 454 6.99 -26.10 -8.15
CA LYS A 454 7.21 -26.51 -6.77
C LYS A 454 7.81 -25.41 -5.89
N ASN A 455 8.31 -24.33 -6.50
CA ASN A 455 8.81 -23.20 -5.78
C ASN A 455 7.65 -22.30 -5.36
N GLU A 456 7.44 -22.19 -4.08
CA GLU A 456 6.59 -21.14 -3.55
C GLU A 456 7.28 -19.79 -3.74
N TRP A 457 6.48 -18.75 -3.93
CA TRP A 457 6.99 -17.39 -3.88
C TRP A 457 7.53 -17.08 -2.48
N LYS A 458 8.41 -16.10 -2.40
CA LYS A 458 8.94 -15.61 -1.13
C LYS A 458 8.48 -14.18 -0.94
N PHE A 459 8.28 -13.77 0.29
CA PHE A 459 8.14 -12.37 0.66
C PHE A 459 8.63 -12.19 2.09
N GLU A 460 9.06 -11.00 2.40
CA GLU A 460 9.38 -10.58 3.76
C GLU A 460 8.48 -9.41 4.10
N THR A 461 7.83 -9.48 5.25
CA THR A 461 7.04 -8.37 5.73
C THR A 461 7.95 -7.33 6.34
N ARG A 462 8.00 -6.21 5.67
CA ARG A 462 8.61 -5.00 6.20
C ARG A 462 7.49 -4.05 6.60
N PHE A 463 7.15 -3.06 5.82
CA PHE A 463 5.85 -2.38 5.87
C PHE A 463 4.91 -3.00 4.83
N LEU A 464 5.48 -3.38 3.70
CA LEU A 464 4.82 -4.07 2.59
C LEU A 464 5.25 -5.53 2.53
N ALA A 465 4.37 -6.39 2.02
CA ALA A 465 4.63 -7.78 1.68
C ALA A 465 4.72 -7.92 0.15
N VAL A 466 5.90 -7.68 -0.40
CA VAL A 466 6.13 -7.75 -1.86
C VAL A 466 6.71 -9.11 -2.22
N PRO A 467 6.00 -9.94 -3.02
CA PRO A 467 6.49 -11.26 -3.40
C PRO A 467 7.66 -11.20 -4.37
N TYR A 468 8.54 -12.21 -4.31
CA TYR A 468 9.70 -12.39 -5.21
C TYR A 468 10.10 -13.86 -5.35
N GLY A 469 10.99 -14.15 -6.32
CA GLY A 469 11.66 -15.45 -6.45
C GLY A 469 10.78 -16.54 -7.06
N TRP A 470 9.83 -16.20 -7.93
CA TRP A 470 8.95 -17.11 -8.64
C TRP A 470 8.86 -16.82 -10.14
N PRO A 471 10.00 -16.90 -10.86
CA PRO A 471 10.06 -16.59 -12.29
C PRO A 471 9.07 -17.42 -13.09
N CYS A 472 8.50 -16.81 -14.11
CA CYS A 472 7.54 -17.43 -15.01
C CYS A 472 8.02 -17.42 -16.44
N LYS A 473 7.62 -18.44 -17.21
CA LYS A 473 7.65 -18.43 -18.67
C LYS A 473 6.33 -17.89 -19.16
N ILE A 474 6.38 -17.08 -20.21
CA ILE A 474 5.19 -16.57 -20.89
C ILE A 474 5.22 -16.97 -22.35
N ARG A 475 4.06 -17.25 -22.93
CA ARG A 475 3.88 -17.49 -24.36
C ARG A 475 2.66 -16.71 -24.84
N ARG A 476 2.74 -16.14 -26.02
CA ARG A 476 1.58 -15.49 -26.63
C ARG A 476 0.48 -16.52 -26.87
N ARG A 477 -0.74 -16.22 -26.41
CA ARG A 477 -1.91 -17.06 -26.67
C ARG A 477 -2.27 -16.99 -28.16
N GLN A 478 -2.42 -18.15 -28.79
CA GLN A 478 -2.96 -18.23 -30.14
C GLN A 478 -4.48 -18.05 -30.03
N ARG A 479 -4.99 -17.02 -30.65
CA ARG A 479 -6.44 -16.80 -30.76
C ARG A 479 -6.91 -17.48 -32.03
N GLY A 480 -7.79 -18.46 -31.87
CA GLY A 480 -8.49 -19.11 -32.98
C GLY A 480 -9.44 -18.15 -33.68
#